data_48001c7a661ef452cc49f6672a11341e
#
_entry.id   48001c7a661ef452cc49f6672a11341e
#
_cell.length_a   1.000
_cell.length_b   1.000
_cell.length_c   1.000
_cell.angle_alpha   90.00
_cell.angle_beta   90.00
_cell.angle_gamma   90.00
#
_symmetry.space_group_name_H-M   'P 1'
#
loop_
_entity.id
_entity.type
_entity.pdbx_description
1 polymer ?
#
loop_
_entity_poly.entity_id
_entity_poly.type
_entity_poly.pdbx_seq_one_letter_code
_entity_poly.pdbx_strand_id
1 'polypeptide(L)'
;IATGTKERQMNLEKENELVGRGISYCAVCDGPFFKNQEVAVIGGGNSALEEAMYLATLCKKVHLIVRRDVFRADKIIQDRLLKSENIEVHFKRKPAEILEEDNKVKGLVLENSETGEKEELMVNGIFPFIGLDPMTQCAKSLGIVNSAGYIDANENMETAVKGIFVAGDVRNKQLRQVVTATNDGAIAGQYIACLLYTS
;
A
#
# COMPACT_ATOMS: atom_id res chain seq x y z
N ILE A 1 17.44 -1.87 13.42
CA ILE A 1 16.47 -2.55 12.57
C ILE A 1 15.89 -1.53 11.60
N ALA A 2 16.02 -1.76 10.30
CA ALA A 2 15.55 -0.84 9.23
C ALA A 2 15.01 -1.66 8.04
N THR A 3 14.20 -2.67 8.34
CA THR A 3 13.74 -3.67 7.38
C THR A 3 12.56 -3.21 6.52
N GLY A 4 11.99 -2.04 6.83
CA GLY A 4 10.92 -1.44 6.06
C GLY A 4 9.58 -2.18 6.15
N THR A 5 8.77 -1.99 5.12
CA THR A 5 7.46 -2.59 4.93
C THR A 5 7.40 -3.28 3.57
N LYS A 6 6.45 -4.19 3.42
CA LYS A 6 6.10 -4.82 2.14
C LYS A 6 4.64 -4.51 1.83
N GLU A 7 4.33 -4.31 0.57
CA GLU A 7 2.97 -4.13 0.09
C GLU A 7 2.12 -5.36 0.43
N ARG A 8 0.92 -5.10 0.95
CA ARG A 8 -0.05 -6.17 1.22
C ARG A 8 -0.66 -6.65 -0.08
N GLN A 9 -0.62 -7.96 -0.27
CA GLN A 9 -1.17 -8.61 -1.44
C GLN A 9 -2.68 -8.85 -1.29
N MET A 10 -3.38 -8.97 -2.41
CA MET A 10 -4.79 -9.37 -2.45
C MET A 10 -4.95 -10.86 -2.06
N ASN A 11 -3.87 -11.64 -2.16
CA ASN A 11 -3.82 -13.10 -1.95
C ASN A 11 -4.72 -13.86 -2.92
N LEU A 12 -4.73 -13.43 -4.16
CA LEU A 12 -5.41 -14.10 -5.25
C LEU A 12 -4.46 -15.04 -6.01
N GLU A 13 -5.02 -16.06 -6.62
CA GLU A 13 -4.27 -16.95 -7.50
C GLU A 13 -3.62 -16.16 -8.63
N LYS A 14 -2.38 -16.51 -9.02
CA LYS A 14 -1.56 -15.86 -10.05
C LYS A 14 -1.15 -14.40 -9.77
N GLU A 15 -1.52 -13.81 -8.64
CA GLU A 15 -1.14 -12.42 -8.33
C GLU A 15 0.36 -12.17 -8.48
N ASN A 16 1.20 -13.05 -7.91
CA ASN A 16 2.65 -12.91 -7.98
C ASN A 16 3.22 -13.10 -9.40
N GLU A 17 2.63 -13.94 -10.19
CA GLU A 17 3.06 -14.23 -11.57
C GLU A 17 2.75 -13.06 -12.51
N LEU A 18 1.70 -12.30 -12.19
CA LEU A 18 1.21 -11.18 -12.99
C LEU A 18 1.78 -9.83 -12.54
N VAL A 19 2.62 -9.77 -11.50
CA VAL A 19 3.38 -8.55 -11.17
C VAL A 19 4.30 -8.19 -12.34
N GLY A 20 4.20 -6.94 -12.82
CA GLY A 20 4.86 -6.47 -14.04
C GLY A 20 4.17 -6.91 -15.36
N ARG A 21 3.06 -7.65 -15.26
CA ARG A 21 2.26 -8.12 -16.40
C ARG A 21 0.80 -7.68 -16.30
N GLY A 22 0.58 -6.54 -15.68
CA GLY A 22 -0.70 -5.93 -15.43
C GLY A 22 -0.99 -5.69 -13.95
N ILE A 23 -0.25 -6.28 -13.01
CA ILE A 23 -0.32 -5.93 -11.58
C ILE A 23 0.88 -5.09 -11.22
N SER A 24 0.65 -3.96 -10.53
CA SER A 24 1.71 -3.10 -10.00
C SER A 24 1.32 -2.51 -8.66
N TYR A 25 2.31 -2.35 -7.78
CA TYR A 25 2.17 -1.69 -6.48
C TYR A 25 2.72 -0.25 -6.48
N CYS A 26 3.07 0.28 -7.66
CA CYS A 26 3.60 1.64 -7.82
C CYS A 26 2.93 2.32 -9.02
N ALA A 27 1.93 3.17 -8.77
CA ALA A 27 1.25 3.88 -9.87
C ALA A 27 2.16 4.87 -10.59
N VAL A 28 3.06 5.54 -9.86
CA VAL A 28 4.02 6.49 -10.45
C VAL A 28 5.02 5.77 -11.36
N CYS A 29 5.46 4.55 -10.97
CA CYS A 29 6.41 3.76 -11.75
C CYS A 29 5.80 3.23 -13.04
N ASP A 30 4.63 2.59 -12.93
CA ASP A 30 4.06 1.77 -13.99
C ASP A 30 2.82 2.38 -14.64
N GLY A 31 2.19 3.38 -14.02
CA GLY A 31 1.02 4.08 -14.57
C GLY A 31 1.18 4.54 -16.03
N PRO A 32 2.34 5.08 -16.44
CA PRO A 32 2.57 5.49 -17.82
C PRO A 32 2.37 4.38 -18.88
N PHE A 33 2.55 3.11 -18.51
CA PHE A 33 2.32 1.97 -19.42
C PHE A 33 0.84 1.70 -19.68
N PHE A 34 -0.06 2.26 -18.85
CA PHE A 34 -1.52 2.11 -18.98
C PHE A 34 -2.19 3.37 -19.55
N LYS A 35 -1.41 4.23 -20.21
CA LYS A 35 -1.96 5.45 -20.85
C LYS A 35 -3.11 5.12 -21.80
N ASN A 36 -4.24 5.84 -21.64
CA ASN A 36 -5.48 5.65 -22.41
C ASN A 36 -6.13 4.26 -22.25
N GLN A 37 -5.75 3.47 -21.22
CA GLN A 37 -6.36 2.20 -20.89
C GLN A 37 -7.24 2.32 -19.65
N GLU A 38 -7.97 1.25 -19.33
CA GLU A 38 -8.81 1.16 -18.12
C GLU A 38 -8.05 0.35 -17.06
N VAL A 39 -8.02 0.85 -15.83
CA VAL A 39 -7.29 0.23 -14.73
C VAL A 39 -8.16 0.14 -13.47
N ALA A 40 -7.87 -0.84 -12.61
CA ALA A 40 -8.48 -0.96 -11.30
C ALA A 40 -7.49 -0.56 -10.20
N VAL A 41 -7.93 0.26 -9.26
CA VAL A 41 -7.23 0.56 -8.02
C VAL A 41 -8.00 -0.10 -6.87
N ILE A 42 -7.29 -0.89 -6.05
CA ILE A 42 -7.91 -1.61 -4.94
C ILE A 42 -7.54 -0.93 -3.63
N GLY A 43 -8.52 -0.39 -2.93
CA GLY A 43 -8.31 0.26 -1.63
C GLY A 43 -9.27 1.42 -1.37
N GLY A 44 -9.29 1.92 -0.13
CA GLY A 44 -10.17 3.01 0.28
C GLY A 44 -9.54 3.96 1.31
N GLY A 45 -8.21 3.91 1.45
CA GLY A 45 -7.42 4.83 2.28
C GLY A 45 -6.77 5.94 1.44
N ASN A 46 -6.06 6.86 2.09
CA ASN A 46 -5.40 8.00 1.45
C ASN A 46 -4.58 7.59 0.22
N SER A 47 -3.68 6.63 0.38
CA SER A 47 -2.83 6.17 -0.72
C SER A 47 -3.63 5.69 -1.93
N ALA A 48 -4.68 4.88 -1.72
CA ALA A 48 -5.49 4.38 -2.83
C ALA A 48 -6.19 5.51 -3.59
N LEU A 49 -6.71 6.51 -2.88
CA LEU A 49 -7.40 7.64 -3.49
C LEU A 49 -6.42 8.57 -4.23
N GLU A 50 -5.26 8.85 -3.64
CA GLU A 50 -4.21 9.69 -4.24
C GLU A 50 -3.64 9.04 -5.51
N GLU A 51 -3.34 7.75 -5.46
CA GLU A 51 -2.84 7.00 -6.61
C GLU A 51 -3.92 6.83 -7.71
N ALA A 52 -5.19 6.67 -7.33
CA ALA A 52 -6.30 6.66 -8.29
C ALA A 52 -6.41 8.01 -9.02
N MET A 53 -6.29 9.13 -8.32
CA MET A 53 -6.29 10.46 -8.94
C MET A 53 -5.08 10.67 -9.85
N TYR A 54 -3.89 10.16 -9.47
CA TYR A 54 -2.72 10.21 -10.33
C TYR A 54 -2.94 9.39 -11.62
N LEU A 55 -3.41 8.14 -11.50
CA LEU A 55 -3.72 7.28 -12.65
C LEU A 55 -4.80 7.89 -13.55
N ALA A 56 -5.76 8.61 -12.98
CA ALA A 56 -6.79 9.31 -13.74
C ALA A 56 -6.23 10.40 -14.70
N THR A 57 -5.04 10.92 -14.40
CA THR A 57 -4.36 11.86 -15.34
C THR A 57 -3.76 11.18 -16.56
N LEU A 58 -3.58 9.85 -16.52
CA LEU A 58 -2.92 9.05 -17.56
C LEU A 58 -3.89 8.12 -18.28
N CYS A 59 -4.75 7.47 -17.51
CA CYS A 59 -5.64 6.42 -17.97
C CYS A 59 -6.95 6.95 -18.53
N LYS A 60 -7.58 6.17 -19.42
CA LYS A 60 -8.91 6.48 -19.94
C LYS A 60 -9.96 6.45 -18.83
N LYS A 61 -9.88 5.46 -17.94
CA LYS A 61 -10.79 5.26 -16.81
C LYS A 61 -10.09 4.54 -15.68
N VAL A 62 -10.40 4.93 -14.44
CA VAL A 62 -9.93 4.30 -13.22
C VAL A 62 -11.13 3.76 -12.45
N HIS A 63 -11.14 2.47 -12.17
CA HIS A 63 -12.13 1.81 -11.33
C HIS A 63 -11.56 1.68 -9.92
N LEU A 64 -12.09 2.44 -8.97
CA LEU A 64 -11.68 2.40 -7.56
C LEU A 64 -12.55 1.40 -6.80
N ILE A 65 -11.96 0.27 -6.40
CA ILE A 65 -12.65 -0.84 -5.75
C ILE A 65 -12.51 -0.70 -4.24
N VAL A 66 -13.61 -0.51 -3.55
CA VAL A 66 -13.66 -0.25 -2.10
C VAL A 66 -14.52 -1.32 -1.42
N ARG A 67 -13.89 -2.11 -0.54
CA ARG A 67 -14.55 -3.22 0.15
C ARG A 67 -15.72 -2.78 1.06
N ARG A 68 -15.62 -1.58 1.63
CA ARG A 68 -16.64 -0.99 2.50
C ARG A 68 -17.60 -0.11 1.71
N ASP A 69 -18.62 0.39 2.37
CA ASP A 69 -19.55 1.40 1.85
C ASP A 69 -19.05 2.84 1.99
N VAL A 70 -17.90 3.03 2.66
CA VAL A 70 -17.27 4.32 2.93
C VAL A 70 -15.77 4.27 2.72
N PHE A 71 -15.18 5.40 2.39
CA PHE A 71 -13.74 5.59 2.41
C PHE A 71 -13.20 5.71 3.84
N ARG A 72 -11.93 5.34 4.02
CA ARG A 72 -11.15 5.62 5.23
C ARG A 72 -10.18 6.79 5.03
N ALA A 73 -10.13 7.32 3.83
CA ALA A 73 -9.30 8.47 3.49
C ALA A 73 -9.80 9.76 4.15
N ASP A 74 -8.92 10.75 4.25
CA ASP A 74 -9.24 12.08 4.74
C ASP A 74 -10.27 12.76 3.83
N LYS A 75 -11.18 13.54 4.43
CA LYS A 75 -12.29 14.17 3.72
C LYS A 75 -11.83 15.02 2.53
N ILE A 76 -10.73 15.76 2.69
CA ILE A 76 -10.18 16.61 1.63
C ILE A 76 -9.74 15.81 0.40
N ILE A 77 -9.23 14.57 0.60
CA ILE A 77 -8.82 13.68 -0.49
C ILE A 77 -10.06 13.11 -1.18
N GLN A 78 -11.06 12.70 -0.39
CA GLN A 78 -12.35 12.24 -0.93
C GLN A 78 -13.01 13.30 -1.81
N ASP A 79 -13.10 14.55 -1.33
CA ASP A 79 -13.73 15.66 -2.05
C ASP A 79 -13.00 16.02 -3.36
N ARG A 80 -11.69 15.78 -3.42
CA ARG A 80 -10.90 15.92 -4.65
C ARG A 80 -11.18 14.78 -5.63
N LEU A 81 -11.15 13.54 -5.15
CA LEU A 81 -11.37 12.35 -5.97
C LEU A 81 -12.76 12.39 -6.64
N LEU A 82 -13.80 12.75 -5.88
CA LEU A 82 -15.18 12.79 -6.38
C LEU A 82 -15.43 13.87 -7.46
N LYS A 83 -14.47 14.75 -7.71
CA LYS A 83 -14.50 15.72 -8.83
C LYS A 83 -13.88 15.17 -10.11
N SER A 84 -13.25 14.00 -10.06
CA SER A 84 -12.62 13.38 -11.23
C SER A 84 -13.68 12.66 -12.07
N GLU A 85 -13.84 13.09 -13.32
CA GLU A 85 -14.89 12.57 -14.22
C GLU A 85 -14.62 11.14 -14.71
N ASN A 86 -13.36 10.71 -14.71
CA ASN A 86 -12.95 9.39 -15.19
C ASN A 86 -12.58 8.41 -14.07
N ILE A 87 -12.96 8.70 -12.81
CA ILE A 87 -12.87 7.74 -11.70
C ILE A 87 -14.27 7.22 -11.38
N GLU A 88 -14.47 5.92 -11.50
CA GLU A 88 -15.69 5.24 -11.07
C GLU A 88 -15.43 4.48 -9.77
N VAL A 89 -16.25 4.74 -8.74
CA VAL A 89 -16.09 4.10 -7.42
C VAL A 89 -17.07 2.94 -7.28
N HIS A 90 -16.53 1.77 -6.97
CA HIS A 90 -17.26 0.53 -6.72
C HIS A 90 -17.21 0.21 -5.22
N PHE A 91 -18.17 0.72 -4.46
CA PHE A 91 -18.32 0.40 -3.05
C PHE A 91 -18.84 -1.02 -2.82
N LYS A 92 -18.54 -1.58 -1.63
CA LYS A 92 -18.95 -2.94 -1.23
C LYS A 92 -18.47 -4.01 -2.21
N ARG A 93 -17.31 -3.77 -2.85
CA ARG A 93 -16.69 -4.70 -3.79
C ARG A 93 -15.29 -5.07 -3.32
N LYS A 94 -14.97 -6.34 -3.44
CA LYS A 94 -13.62 -6.87 -3.22
C LYS A 94 -13.20 -7.70 -4.43
N PRO A 95 -11.91 -7.72 -4.79
CA PRO A 95 -11.41 -8.63 -5.80
C PRO A 95 -11.54 -10.08 -5.31
N ALA A 96 -12.03 -10.97 -6.17
CA ALA A 96 -12.22 -12.39 -5.89
C ALA A 96 -11.36 -13.28 -6.79
N GLU A 97 -11.13 -12.84 -8.05
CA GLU A 97 -10.33 -13.58 -9.02
C GLU A 97 -9.69 -12.61 -10.01
N ILE A 98 -8.50 -12.94 -10.52
CA ILE A 98 -7.84 -12.20 -11.58
C ILE A 98 -8.14 -12.91 -12.90
N LEU A 99 -8.72 -12.18 -13.85
CA LEU A 99 -8.91 -12.65 -15.21
C LEU A 99 -7.63 -12.37 -16.01
N GLU A 100 -7.08 -13.40 -16.63
CA GLU A 100 -5.86 -13.28 -17.41
C GLU A 100 -6.02 -13.89 -18.80
N GLU A 101 -5.26 -13.37 -19.75
CA GLU A 101 -5.11 -13.92 -21.10
C GLU A 101 -3.67 -13.70 -21.54
N ASP A 102 -3.05 -14.71 -22.12
CA ASP A 102 -1.65 -14.67 -22.58
C ASP A 102 -0.67 -14.19 -21.51
N ASN A 103 -0.90 -14.62 -20.26
CA ASN A 103 -0.08 -14.27 -19.10
C ASN A 103 -0.04 -12.74 -18.82
N LYS A 104 -1.14 -12.06 -19.09
CA LYS A 104 -1.37 -10.63 -18.78
C LYS A 104 -2.74 -10.44 -18.17
N VAL A 105 -2.87 -9.43 -17.33
CA VAL A 105 -4.15 -9.04 -16.77
C VAL A 105 -5.13 -8.64 -17.88
N LYS A 106 -6.35 -9.14 -17.77
CA LYS A 106 -7.49 -8.85 -18.63
C LYS A 106 -8.64 -8.22 -17.85
N GLY A 107 -8.72 -8.52 -16.56
CA GLY A 107 -9.77 -8.02 -15.69
C GLY A 107 -9.72 -8.61 -14.29
N LEU A 108 -10.80 -8.36 -13.56
CA LEU A 108 -11.06 -8.87 -12.22
C LEU A 108 -12.48 -9.42 -12.14
N VAL A 109 -12.67 -10.49 -11.38
CA VAL A 109 -13.97 -10.81 -10.82
C VAL A 109 -14.09 -10.06 -9.50
N LEU A 110 -15.10 -9.22 -9.39
CA LEU A 110 -15.47 -8.51 -8.18
C LEU A 110 -16.59 -9.26 -7.48
N GLU A 111 -16.49 -9.38 -6.15
CA GLU A 111 -17.52 -9.96 -5.30
C GLU A 111 -18.12 -8.87 -4.41
N ASN A 112 -19.43 -8.79 -4.37
CA ASN A 112 -20.14 -7.93 -3.43
C ASN A 112 -19.90 -8.44 -2.01
N SER A 113 -19.38 -7.58 -1.14
CA SER A 113 -19.01 -7.95 0.24
C SER A 113 -20.20 -8.31 1.15
N GLU A 114 -21.43 -7.99 0.74
CA GLU A 114 -22.65 -8.25 1.51
C GLU A 114 -23.47 -9.39 0.90
N THR A 115 -23.68 -9.39 -0.43
CA THR A 115 -24.55 -10.36 -1.10
C THR A 115 -23.79 -11.58 -1.63
N GLY A 116 -22.47 -11.47 -1.81
CA GLY A 116 -21.64 -12.49 -2.44
C GLY A 116 -21.82 -12.59 -3.97
N GLU A 117 -22.62 -11.73 -4.58
CA GLU A 117 -22.77 -11.68 -6.04
C GLU A 117 -21.46 -11.32 -6.71
N LYS A 118 -21.17 -11.96 -7.82
CA LYS A 118 -19.96 -11.76 -8.60
C LYS A 118 -20.26 -11.06 -9.92
N GLU A 119 -19.36 -10.17 -10.32
CA GLU A 119 -19.39 -9.46 -11.60
C GLU A 119 -17.98 -9.37 -12.18
N GLU A 120 -17.87 -9.41 -13.50
CA GLU A 120 -16.59 -9.23 -14.18
C GLU A 120 -16.36 -7.75 -14.49
N LEU A 121 -15.14 -7.30 -14.24
CA LEU A 121 -14.66 -5.96 -14.57
C LEU A 121 -13.44 -6.08 -15.47
N MET A 122 -13.57 -5.69 -16.74
CA MET A 122 -12.47 -5.74 -17.70
C MET A 122 -11.54 -4.53 -17.51
N VAL A 123 -10.27 -4.80 -17.21
CA VAL A 123 -9.22 -3.78 -17.03
C VAL A 123 -7.88 -4.31 -17.50
N ASN A 124 -7.00 -3.41 -17.91
CA ASN A 124 -5.65 -3.75 -18.38
C ASN A 124 -4.60 -3.76 -17.27
N GLY A 125 -4.91 -3.12 -16.15
CA GLY A 125 -4.00 -3.03 -15.00
C GLY A 125 -4.73 -3.04 -13.67
N ILE A 126 -4.06 -3.58 -12.64
CA ILE A 126 -4.55 -3.67 -11.28
C ILE A 126 -3.49 -3.08 -10.35
N PHE A 127 -3.89 -2.13 -9.52
CA PHE A 127 -3.04 -1.42 -8.58
C PHE A 127 -3.55 -1.61 -7.14
N PRO A 128 -3.02 -2.59 -6.38
CA PRO A 128 -3.44 -2.84 -5.00
C PRO A 128 -2.80 -1.84 -4.02
N PHE A 129 -3.62 -1.00 -3.37
CA PHE A 129 -3.21 -0.10 -2.28
C PHE A 129 -4.02 -0.42 -1.02
N ILE A 130 -3.88 -1.66 -0.53
CA ILE A 130 -4.67 -2.21 0.59
C ILE A 130 -3.91 -2.24 1.92
N GLY A 131 -2.74 -1.62 1.96
CA GLY A 131 -1.91 -1.45 3.15
C GLY A 131 -0.49 -1.98 2.98
N LEU A 132 0.26 -1.83 4.06
CA LEU A 132 1.65 -2.26 4.16
C LEU A 132 1.80 -3.22 5.33
N ASP A 133 2.59 -4.26 5.17
CA ASP A 133 2.97 -5.20 6.23
C ASP A 133 4.40 -4.91 6.68
N PRO A 134 4.63 -4.56 7.96
CA PRO A 134 5.96 -4.27 8.47
C PRO A 134 6.82 -5.52 8.53
N MET A 135 8.07 -5.41 8.10
CA MET A 135 9.01 -6.52 8.02
C MET A 135 9.72 -6.72 9.36
N THR A 136 8.98 -7.24 10.35
CA THR A 136 9.43 -7.38 11.76
C THR A 136 9.82 -8.79 12.18
N GLN A 137 9.99 -9.72 11.23
CA GLN A 137 10.28 -11.13 11.54
C GLN A 137 11.54 -11.30 12.39
N CYS A 138 12.58 -10.50 12.14
CA CYS A 138 13.82 -10.51 12.90
C CYS A 138 13.68 -9.99 14.35
N ALA A 139 12.59 -9.28 14.65
CA ALA A 139 12.36 -8.64 15.94
C ALA A 139 11.32 -9.36 16.82
N LYS A 140 10.65 -10.40 16.31
CA LYS A 140 9.58 -11.09 17.04
C LYS A 140 9.99 -11.63 18.39
N SER A 141 11.20 -12.21 18.49
CA SER A 141 11.74 -12.78 19.73
C SER A 141 12.15 -11.73 20.78
N LEU A 142 12.24 -10.45 20.38
CA LEU A 142 12.68 -9.35 21.24
C LEU A 142 11.53 -8.71 22.04
N GLY A 143 10.27 -9.05 21.76
CA GLY A 143 9.10 -8.48 22.44
C GLY A 143 8.87 -6.98 22.19
N ILE A 144 9.44 -6.42 21.11
CA ILE A 144 9.36 -4.98 20.77
C ILE A 144 8.37 -4.68 19.64
N VAL A 145 7.71 -5.69 19.11
CA VAL A 145 6.71 -5.56 18.04
C VAL A 145 5.34 -5.33 18.67
N ASN A 146 4.66 -4.25 18.30
CA ASN A 146 3.33 -3.92 18.82
C ASN A 146 2.22 -4.73 18.13
N SER A 147 0.98 -4.54 18.60
CA SER A 147 -0.21 -5.26 18.08
C SER A 147 -0.51 -4.99 16.60
N ALA A 148 -0.02 -3.88 16.04
CA ALA A 148 -0.16 -3.54 14.61
C ALA A 148 0.98 -4.11 13.75
N GLY A 149 1.94 -4.81 14.37
CA GLY A 149 3.08 -5.44 13.72
C GLY A 149 4.30 -4.53 13.55
N TYR A 150 4.23 -3.26 13.96
CA TYR A 150 5.32 -2.28 13.89
C TYR A 150 6.19 -2.29 15.14
N ILE A 151 7.36 -1.65 15.08
CA ILE A 151 8.25 -1.48 16.23
C ILE A 151 8.09 -0.06 16.78
N ASP A 152 7.81 0.03 18.09
CA ASP A 152 7.76 1.31 18.79
C ASP A 152 9.17 1.77 19.19
N ALA A 153 9.43 3.09 19.07
CA ALA A 153 10.67 3.72 19.49
C ALA A 153 10.41 5.15 19.98
N ASN A 154 11.32 5.62 20.82
CA ASN A 154 11.35 7.01 21.26
C ASN A 154 11.89 7.94 20.14
N GLU A 155 12.02 9.24 20.43
CA GLU A 155 12.54 10.24 19.48
C GLU A 155 13.99 10.01 19.08
N ASN A 156 14.76 9.28 19.89
CA ASN A 156 16.15 8.89 19.63
C ASN A 156 16.26 7.58 18.81
N MET A 157 15.14 7.05 18.35
CA MET A 157 15.05 5.77 17.64
C MET A 157 15.38 4.53 18.51
N GLU A 158 15.43 4.68 19.85
CA GLU A 158 15.67 3.60 20.78
C GLU A 158 14.39 2.80 21.02
N THR A 159 14.51 1.48 21.01
CA THR A 159 13.43 0.56 21.38
C THR A 159 13.41 0.30 22.91
N ALA A 160 12.43 -0.46 23.38
CA ALA A 160 12.38 -0.90 24.78
C ALA A 160 13.58 -1.80 25.17
N VAL A 161 14.30 -2.37 24.21
CA VAL A 161 15.50 -3.19 24.45
C VAL A 161 16.73 -2.35 24.24
N LYS A 162 17.51 -2.14 25.31
CA LYS A 162 18.74 -1.34 25.27
C LYS A 162 19.71 -1.83 24.19
N GLY A 163 20.22 -0.90 23.40
CA GLY A 163 21.17 -1.18 22.31
C GLY A 163 20.48 -1.59 20.99
N ILE A 164 19.15 -1.68 20.95
CA ILE A 164 18.41 -1.94 19.73
C ILE A 164 17.68 -0.67 19.30
N PHE A 165 17.99 -0.23 18.08
CA PHE A 165 17.40 0.93 17.43
C PHE A 165 16.52 0.51 16.25
N VAL A 166 15.52 1.32 15.93
CA VAL A 166 14.66 1.09 14.76
C VAL A 166 14.51 2.37 13.95
N ALA A 167 14.59 2.26 12.62
CA ALA A 167 14.49 3.38 11.70
C ALA A 167 13.67 3.02 10.47
N GLY A 168 13.07 4.02 9.84
CA GLY A 168 12.32 3.87 8.60
C GLY A 168 10.90 3.32 8.79
N ASP A 169 10.36 2.74 7.74
CA ASP A 169 8.92 2.43 7.66
C ASP A 169 8.46 1.28 8.54
N VAL A 170 9.38 0.46 9.04
CA VAL A 170 9.10 -0.60 10.02
C VAL A 170 8.79 -0.03 11.41
N ARG A 171 9.17 1.24 11.66
CA ARG A 171 8.85 1.94 12.91
C ARG A 171 7.38 2.38 12.92
N ASN A 172 6.75 2.32 14.09
CA ASN A 172 5.41 2.87 14.30
C ASN A 172 5.45 4.39 14.16
N LYS A 173 4.92 4.91 13.05
CA LYS A 173 4.85 6.34 12.73
C LYS A 173 3.71 6.64 11.75
N GLN A 174 3.26 7.89 11.70
CA GLN A 174 2.16 8.30 10.83
C GLN A 174 2.58 8.42 9.36
N LEU A 175 3.69 9.10 9.11
CA LEU A 175 4.16 9.39 7.76
C LEU A 175 5.31 8.45 7.36
N ARG A 176 5.12 7.74 6.25
CA ARG A 176 6.10 6.83 5.64
C ARG A 176 6.51 7.38 4.28
N GLN A 177 7.68 8.03 4.27
CA GLN A 177 8.28 8.65 3.09
C GLN A 177 9.80 8.49 3.17
N VAL A 178 10.50 8.58 2.03
CA VAL A 178 11.96 8.49 2.00
C VAL A 178 12.61 9.50 2.95
N VAL A 179 12.12 10.74 2.96
CA VAL A 179 12.64 11.80 3.84
C VAL A 179 12.49 11.46 5.33
N THR A 180 11.38 10.83 5.74
CA THR A 180 11.20 10.42 7.14
C THR A 180 12.01 9.18 7.49
N ALA A 181 12.25 8.29 6.54
CA ALA A 181 13.10 7.13 6.75
C ALA A 181 14.58 7.52 6.88
N THR A 182 15.06 8.45 6.05
CA THR A 182 16.43 8.99 6.14
C THR A 182 16.66 9.77 7.42
N ASN A 183 15.67 10.57 7.87
CA ASN A 183 15.73 11.26 9.16
C ASN A 183 15.86 10.28 10.32
N ASP A 184 15.03 9.23 10.37
CA ASP A 184 15.12 8.20 11.39
C ASP A 184 16.53 7.55 11.39
N GLY A 185 17.08 7.26 10.20
CA GLY A 185 18.41 6.68 10.04
C GLY A 185 19.51 7.60 10.56
N ALA A 186 19.43 8.90 10.28
CA ALA A 186 20.40 9.88 10.78
C ALA A 186 20.37 9.98 12.31
N ILE A 187 19.18 10.06 12.91
CA ILE A 187 19.01 10.09 14.37
C ILE A 187 19.54 8.81 15.00
N ALA A 188 19.13 7.64 14.50
CA ALA A 188 19.61 6.35 15.01
C ALA A 188 21.14 6.24 14.96
N GLY A 189 21.75 6.62 13.83
CA GLY A 189 23.20 6.61 13.65
C GLY A 189 23.94 7.47 14.68
N GLN A 190 23.43 8.67 14.95
CA GLN A 190 24.00 9.57 15.96
C GLN A 190 23.94 8.97 17.37
N TYR A 191 22.80 8.42 17.77
CA TYR A 191 22.65 7.85 19.11
C TYR A 191 23.37 6.51 19.28
N ILE A 192 23.46 5.69 18.24
CA ILE A 192 24.31 4.48 18.26
C ILE A 192 25.78 4.85 18.45
N ALA A 193 26.29 5.87 17.74
CA ALA A 193 27.67 6.33 17.92
C ALA A 193 27.90 6.82 19.33
N CYS A 194 26.99 7.61 19.91
CA CYS A 194 27.10 8.05 21.31
C CYS A 194 27.09 6.86 22.27
N LEU A 195 26.22 5.89 22.10
CA LEU A 195 26.13 4.70 22.94
C LEU A 195 27.46 3.91 22.95
N LEU A 196 28.03 3.67 21.76
CA LEU A 196 29.30 2.93 21.62
C LEU A 196 30.50 3.68 22.17
N TYR A 197 30.48 5.01 22.17
CA TYR A 197 31.55 5.84 22.69
C TYR A 197 31.53 5.93 24.24
N THR A 198 30.33 5.79 24.84
CA THR A 198 30.14 5.94 26.30
C THR A 198 30.02 4.61 27.03
N SER A 199 30.07 3.47 26.31
CA SER A 199 30.08 2.12 26.89
C SER A 199 31.51 1.62 27.06
#